data_6edb61b4fb601444945bc984449285e5
#
_entry.id   6edb61b4fb601444945bc984449285e5
#
_cell.length_a   1.000
_cell.length_b   1.000
_cell.length_c   1.000
_cell.angle_alpha   90.00
_cell.angle_beta   90.00
_cell.angle_gamma   90.00
#
_symmetry.space_group_name_H-M   'P 1'
#
loop_
_entity.id
_entity.type
_entity.pdbx_description
1 polymer ?
#
loop_
_entity_poly.entity_id
_entity_poly.type
_entity_poly.pdbx_seq_one_letter_code
_entity_poly.pdbx_strand_id
1 'polypeptide(L)'
;MENKKLFQIGDVAKMFHISVGSLRRYEQAGLLKPEYTDPETGYRYYSARQFEVLNTIRYLRVLDMPLGQIGESLGNRDIDVIEDKLL
;
A
#
# COMPACT_ATOMS: atom_id res chain seq x y z
N MET A 1 -13.97 -7.03 19.27
CA MET A 1 -14.43 -6.61 18.31
C MET A 1 -13.62 -5.87 17.39
N GLU A 2 -13.70 -6.12 16.24
CA GLU A 2 -12.97 -5.55 15.35
C GLU A 2 -13.31 -4.24 15.05
N ASN A 3 -12.57 -3.30 15.06
CA ASN A 3 -12.91 -2.00 14.81
C ASN A 3 -12.04 -1.55 13.72
N LYS A 4 -12.35 -1.93 12.55
CA LYS A 4 -11.56 -1.61 11.45
C LYS A 4 -11.79 -0.21 11.06
N LYS A 5 -10.97 0.68 11.45
CA LYS A 5 -11.08 2.07 11.09
C LYS A 5 -10.50 2.28 9.70
N LEU A 6 -11.23 3.01 8.87
CA LEU A 6 -10.80 3.31 7.51
C LEU A 6 -10.47 4.77 7.38
N PHE A 7 -9.46 5.07 6.56
CA PHE A 7 -9.01 6.43 6.32
C PHE A 7 -9.13 6.75 4.85
N GLN A 8 -9.63 7.93 4.53
CA GLN A 8 -9.75 8.31 3.13
C GLN A 8 -8.38 8.61 2.56
N ILE A 9 -8.26 8.48 1.24
CA ILE A 9 -6.99 8.66 0.57
C ILE A 9 -6.36 10.02 0.87
N GLY A 10 -7.18 11.07 1.00
CA GLY A 10 -6.64 12.39 1.32
C GLY A 10 -6.02 12.44 2.70
N ASP A 11 -6.61 11.74 3.66
CA ASP A 11 -6.09 11.70 5.00
C ASP A 11 -4.77 10.93 5.05
N VAL A 12 -4.72 9.83 4.32
CA VAL A 12 -3.51 9.02 4.26
C VAL A 12 -2.38 9.83 3.63
N ALA A 13 -2.70 10.58 2.58
CA ALA A 13 -1.71 11.41 1.91
C ALA A 13 -1.12 12.41 2.89
N LYS A 14 -1.96 13.02 3.73
CA LYS A 14 -1.48 13.98 4.70
C LYS A 14 -0.64 13.32 5.78
N MET A 15 -1.08 12.17 6.27
CA MET A 15 -0.35 11.50 7.32
C MET A 15 1.04 11.06 6.89
N PHE A 16 1.19 10.67 5.64
CA PHE A 16 2.47 10.19 5.17
C PHE A 16 3.23 11.22 4.33
N HIS A 17 2.68 12.42 4.23
CA HIS A 17 3.34 13.51 3.48
C HIS A 17 3.64 13.10 2.04
N ILE A 18 2.68 12.49 1.39
CA ILE A 18 2.82 12.15 -0.02
C ILE A 18 1.58 12.64 -0.72
N SER A 19 1.62 12.71 -2.04
CA SER A 19 0.48 13.22 -2.78
C SER A 19 -0.54 12.12 -3.03
N VAL A 20 -1.79 12.54 -3.22
CA VAL A 20 -2.83 11.61 -3.59
C VAL A 20 -2.46 10.94 -4.91
N GLY A 21 -1.82 11.69 -5.80
CA GLY A 21 -1.38 11.13 -7.07
C GLY A 21 -0.42 9.98 -6.90
N SER A 22 0.48 10.07 -5.91
CA SER A 22 1.41 9.00 -5.64
C SER A 22 0.66 7.75 -5.17
N LEU A 23 -0.32 7.94 -4.30
CA LEU A 23 -1.11 6.80 -3.81
C LEU A 23 -1.85 6.13 -4.95
N ARG A 24 -2.39 6.93 -5.88
CA ARG A 24 -3.09 6.38 -7.02
C ARG A 24 -2.13 5.63 -7.94
N ARG A 25 -0.91 6.14 -8.06
CA ARG A 25 0.09 5.50 -8.88
C ARG A 25 0.46 4.14 -8.26
N TYR A 26 0.55 4.07 -6.94
CA TYR A 26 0.85 2.81 -6.27
C TYR A 26 -0.27 1.81 -6.51
N GLU A 27 -1.50 2.29 -6.53
CA GLU A 27 -2.63 1.41 -6.80
C GLU A 27 -2.55 0.89 -8.23
N GLN A 28 -2.25 1.76 -9.18
CA GLN A 28 -2.17 1.35 -10.57
C GLN A 28 -1.04 0.36 -10.80
N ALA A 29 0.02 0.48 -10.05
CA ALA A 29 1.14 -0.43 -10.16
C ALA A 29 0.91 -1.73 -9.38
N GLY A 30 -0.22 -1.83 -8.69
CA GLY A 30 -0.52 -3.03 -7.94
C GLY A 30 0.21 -3.15 -6.62
N LEU A 31 0.81 -2.06 -6.15
CA LEU A 31 1.58 -2.09 -4.92
C LEU A 31 0.73 -1.93 -3.67
N LEU A 32 -0.28 -1.10 -3.74
CA LEU A 32 -1.09 -0.81 -2.57
C LEU A 32 -2.51 -0.52 -3.01
N LYS A 33 -3.39 -1.47 -2.84
CA LYS A 33 -4.78 -1.29 -3.21
C LYS A 33 -5.56 -0.86 -1.99
N PRO A 34 -6.57 0.00 -2.17
CA PRO A 34 -7.35 0.42 -1.00
C PRO A 34 -8.07 -0.76 -0.39
N GLU A 35 -8.25 -0.68 0.91
CA GLU A 35 -8.95 -1.72 1.64
C GLU A 35 -10.41 -1.76 1.16
N TYR A 36 -10.97 -0.63 0.82
CA TYR A 36 -12.34 -0.54 0.41
C TYR A 36 -12.54 0.64 -0.54
N THR A 37 -13.30 0.46 -1.58
CA THR A 37 -13.64 1.54 -2.49
C THR A 37 -15.15 1.64 -2.51
N ASP A 38 -15.68 2.82 -2.23
CA ASP A 38 -17.13 3.02 -2.18
C ASP A 38 -17.65 2.91 -3.61
N PRO A 39 -18.53 1.96 -3.89
CA PRO A 39 -19.01 1.77 -5.26
C PRO A 39 -19.84 2.93 -5.78
N GLU A 40 -20.42 3.72 -4.91
CA GLU A 40 -21.21 4.85 -5.36
C GLU A 40 -20.40 6.10 -5.60
N THR A 41 -19.45 6.40 -4.79
CA THR A 41 -18.68 7.63 -4.93
C THR A 41 -17.31 7.41 -5.56
N GLY A 42 -16.82 6.18 -5.51
CA GLY A 42 -15.48 5.89 -5.98
C GLY A 42 -14.41 6.30 -4.98
N TYR A 43 -14.80 6.74 -3.78
CA TYR A 43 -13.83 7.15 -2.78
C TYR A 43 -13.05 5.94 -2.29
N ARG A 44 -11.76 6.11 -2.12
CA ARG A 44 -10.87 5.05 -1.68
C ARG A 44 -10.55 5.18 -0.21
N TYR A 45 -10.58 4.06 0.49
CA TYR A 45 -10.33 4.03 1.93
C TYR A 45 -9.25 3.01 2.24
N TYR A 46 -8.38 3.35 3.18
CA TYR A 46 -7.27 2.50 3.56
C TYR A 46 -7.35 2.19 5.05
N SER A 47 -6.84 1.03 5.45
CA SER A 47 -6.83 0.65 6.86
C SER A 47 -5.44 0.83 7.43
N ALA A 48 -5.36 0.88 8.76
CA ALA A 48 -4.08 1.08 9.41
C ALA A 48 -3.09 -0.05 9.10
N ARG A 49 -3.59 -1.26 8.87
CA ARG A 49 -2.68 -2.36 8.60
C ARG A 49 -1.98 -2.20 7.26
N GLN A 50 -2.50 -1.33 6.40
CA GLN A 50 -1.85 -1.08 5.13
C GLN A 50 -0.74 -0.06 5.27
N PHE A 51 -0.65 0.61 6.42
CA PHE A 51 0.35 1.64 6.61
C PHE A 51 1.76 1.07 6.62
N GLU A 52 1.90 -0.18 7.04
CA GLU A 52 3.21 -0.80 7.04
C GLU A 52 3.70 -0.96 5.63
N VAL A 53 2.83 -1.40 4.73
CA VAL A 53 3.19 -1.58 3.33
C VAL A 53 3.52 -0.23 2.72
N LEU A 54 2.74 0.79 3.06
CA LEU A 54 2.96 2.12 2.53
C LEU A 54 4.32 2.66 2.99
N ASN A 55 4.67 2.42 4.25
CA ASN A 55 5.96 2.85 4.75
C ASN A 55 7.09 2.16 4.01
N THR A 56 6.93 0.89 3.71
CA THR A 56 7.94 0.15 2.98
C THR A 56 8.10 0.72 1.58
N ILE A 57 7.00 1.03 0.90
CA ILE A 57 7.06 1.60 -0.44
C ILE A 57 7.80 2.93 -0.40
N ARG A 58 7.46 3.79 0.57
CA ARG A 58 8.09 5.09 0.68
C ARG A 58 9.59 4.96 0.93
N TYR A 59 9.96 4.04 1.80
CA TYR A 59 11.36 3.84 2.13
C TYR A 59 12.14 3.39 0.89
N LEU A 60 11.58 2.45 0.14
CA LEU A 60 12.27 1.96 -1.05
C LEU A 60 12.36 3.02 -2.13
N ARG A 61 11.33 3.89 -2.20
CA ARG A 61 11.39 4.98 -3.16
C ARG A 61 12.47 6.00 -2.80
N VAL A 62 12.69 6.20 -1.52
CA VAL A 62 13.75 7.09 -1.08
C VAL A 62 15.10 6.54 -1.51
N LEU A 63 15.20 5.21 -1.62
CA LEU A 63 16.43 4.58 -2.07
C LEU A 63 16.49 4.50 -3.60
N ASP A 64 15.54 5.24 -4.27
CA ASP A 64 15.51 5.29 -5.72
C ASP A 64 15.16 3.97 -6.38
N MET A 65 14.47 3.10 -5.70
CA MET A 65 14.05 1.85 -6.30
C MET A 65 12.85 2.10 -7.18
N PRO A 66 12.85 1.67 -8.44
CA PRO A 66 11.71 1.87 -9.33
C PRO A 66 10.47 1.12 -8.84
N LEU A 67 9.29 1.61 -9.18
CA LEU A 67 8.05 1.00 -8.72
C LEU A 67 7.93 -0.46 -9.12
N GLY A 68 8.35 -0.80 -10.32
CA GLY A 68 8.29 -2.17 -10.77
C GLY A 68 9.12 -3.09 -9.90
N GLN A 69 10.30 -2.61 -9.50
CA GLN A 69 11.18 -3.41 -8.68
C GLN A 69 10.62 -3.51 -7.25
N ILE A 70 9.96 -2.46 -6.79
CA ILE A 70 9.32 -2.51 -5.48
C ILE A 70 8.24 -3.59 -5.50
N GLY A 71 7.48 -3.66 -6.57
CA GLY A 71 6.44 -4.67 -6.70
C GLY A 71 7.00 -6.06 -6.62
N GLU A 72 8.14 -6.28 -7.27
CA GLU A 72 8.78 -7.58 -7.23
C GLU A 72 9.26 -7.89 -5.83
N SER A 73 9.81 -6.89 -5.14
CA SER A 73 10.28 -7.10 -3.78
C SER A 73 9.15 -7.48 -2.84
N LEU A 74 8.01 -6.79 -2.96
CA LEU A 74 6.88 -7.10 -2.11
C LEU A 74 6.30 -8.48 -2.43
N GLY A 75 6.24 -8.81 -3.72
CA GLY A 75 5.77 -10.11 -4.10
C GLY A 75 6.70 -11.20 -3.63
N ASN A 76 7.99 -10.96 -3.74
CA ASN A 76 8.97 -11.94 -3.32
C ASN A 76 8.90 -12.16 -1.82
N ARG A 77 8.59 -11.11 -1.06
CA ARG A 77 8.45 -11.28 0.38
C ARG A 77 7.36 -12.29 0.69
N ASP A 78 6.24 -12.20 -0.03
CA ASP A 78 5.15 -13.12 0.19
C ASP A 78 5.56 -14.53 -0.20
N ILE A 79 6.27 -14.66 -1.30
CA ILE A 79 6.72 -15.95 -1.75
C ILE A 79 7.73 -16.53 -0.79
N ASP A 80 8.63 -15.70 -0.30
CA ASP A 80 9.64 -16.15 0.63
C ASP A 80 8.99 -16.66 1.92
N VAL A 81 7.97 -15.96 2.38
CA VAL A 81 7.27 -16.39 3.58
C VAL A 81 6.66 -17.76 3.36
N ILE A 82 6.07 -17.97 2.17
CA ILE A 82 5.47 -19.24 1.87
C ILE A 82 6.53 -20.33 1.79
N GLU A 83 7.64 -20.03 1.14
CA GLU A 83 8.69 -20.99 1.00
C GLU A 83 9.30 -21.35 2.33
N ASP A 84 9.41 -20.39 3.22
CA ASP A 84 9.95 -20.66 4.54
C ASP A 84 9.08 -21.67 5.23
N LYS A 85 7.80 -21.60 5.04
CA LYS A 85 6.90 -22.54 5.67
C LYS A 85 7.06 -23.92 5.09
N LEU A 86 7.45 -24.01 3.86
CA LEU A 86 7.62 -25.28 3.22
C LEU A 86 8.94 -25.91 3.59
N LEU A 87 9.87 -25.11 3.94
CA LEU A 87 11.15 -25.61 4.35
C LEU A 87 11.15 -26.03 5.81
#